data_137bba5af8e0256c60524b8051bb3ad6
#
_entry.id   137bba5af8e0256c60524b8051bb3ad6
#
_cell.length_a   1.000
_cell.length_b   1.000
_cell.length_c   1.000
_cell.angle_alpha   90.00
_cell.angle_beta   90.00
_cell.angle_gamma   90.00
#
_symmetry.space_group_name_H-M   'P 1'
#
loop_
_entity.id
_entity.type
_entity.pdbx_description
1 polymer ?
#
loop_
_entity_poly.entity_id
_entity_poly.type
_entity_poly.pdbx_seq_one_letter_code
_entity_poly.pdbx_strand_id
1 'polypeptide(L)'
;MLICNHCNTKNLDIAKFCKECGNSDLYDPQAEEKLEQERRKQEELRRLEEEKRKIAQEEREKSLKQRKEFIAKHKSKIIISMVSFFLIASLSIYQYFYGGKYSRVYISKLEEKCHYDDESNCKMLQTIYKEKCDDGDGKACFAGIFVSGDLIRVKIDGQWSFLDKNGEIIAKPEFDDIWSFWEGLAGVGLNGKYGFIDRSGKFAIEPKFDSGEYFSEGLAGVKLNGRWGFIDRSGKFVIKPKFDSIWDFSEELARVELNRKWGFIDRSGKFVIKPKFDSIWDFSEGLAKVKLNGKYGFIDKSGKIIAKPKFDYGEYFSEGLAGVKLNGRWGFIDRSGKFVIKPKFDSIWDFSEGLAKVELNRKYGFMDKNGKIVIEPKFDDIRY
;
A
#
# COMPACT_ATOMS: atom_id res chain seq x y z
N MET A 1 5.88 47.76 3.54
CA MET A 1 5.43 49.00 4.18
C MET A 1 3.95 49.16 3.89
N LEU A 2 3.14 49.23 4.92
CA LEU A 2 1.68 49.32 4.80
C LEU A 2 1.22 50.70 4.39
N ILE A 3 0.20 50.80 3.53
CA ILE A 3 -0.43 52.03 3.11
C ILE A 3 -1.86 52.10 3.62
N CYS A 4 -2.30 53.26 4.10
CA CYS A 4 -3.66 53.43 4.57
C CYS A 4 -4.61 53.70 3.40
N ASN A 5 -5.66 52.94 3.21
CA ASN A 5 -6.65 53.13 2.15
C ASN A 5 -7.46 54.44 2.32
N HIS A 6 -7.49 54.98 3.52
CA HIS A 6 -8.28 56.20 3.77
C HIS A 6 -7.53 57.52 3.47
N CYS A 7 -6.24 57.61 3.88
CA CYS A 7 -5.46 58.87 3.72
C CYS A 7 -4.14 58.68 2.96
N ASN A 8 -3.87 57.53 2.42
CA ASN A 8 -2.68 57.16 1.62
C ASN A 8 -1.33 57.30 2.36
N THR A 9 -1.35 57.35 3.69
CA THR A 9 -0.14 57.48 4.52
C THR A 9 0.62 56.19 4.59
N LYS A 10 1.95 56.23 4.44
CA LYS A 10 2.85 55.09 4.62
C LYS A 10 3.07 54.80 6.12
N ASN A 11 2.85 53.57 6.54
CA ASN A 11 2.96 53.07 7.91
C ASN A 11 4.02 51.98 8.03
N LEU A 12 4.47 51.68 9.25
CA LEU A 12 5.36 50.54 9.52
C LEU A 12 4.66 49.22 9.25
N ASP A 13 5.40 48.17 8.87
CA ASP A 13 4.86 46.87 8.55
C ASP A 13 4.15 46.17 9.76
N ILE A 14 4.41 46.61 10.97
CA ILE A 14 3.79 46.12 12.20
C ILE A 14 2.64 46.99 12.71
N ALA A 15 2.32 48.08 11.98
CA ALA A 15 1.25 48.97 12.43
C ALA A 15 -0.13 48.31 12.33
N LYS A 16 -0.94 48.44 13.40
CA LYS A 16 -2.33 47.99 13.38
C LYS A 16 -3.30 49.07 12.93
N PHE A 17 -2.89 50.33 13.05
CA PHE A 17 -3.68 51.52 12.71
C PHE A 17 -2.80 52.53 11.98
N CYS A 18 -3.43 53.33 11.17
CA CYS A 18 -2.75 54.44 10.48
C CYS A 18 -2.33 55.51 11.52
N LYS A 19 -1.06 55.88 11.46
CA LYS A 19 -0.46 56.86 12.36
C LYS A 19 -1.07 58.28 12.25
N GLU A 20 -1.69 58.59 11.07
CA GLU A 20 -2.24 59.92 10.79
C GLU A 20 -3.75 60.01 11.07
N CYS A 21 -4.54 59.04 10.60
CA CYS A 21 -6.00 59.09 10.72
C CYS A 21 -6.60 58.02 11.64
N GLY A 22 -5.79 57.13 12.26
CA GLY A 22 -6.24 56.11 13.16
C GLY A 22 -7.02 54.95 12.53
N ASN A 23 -7.18 54.91 11.21
CA ASN A 23 -7.92 53.89 10.51
C ASN A 23 -7.12 52.57 10.51
N SER A 24 -7.80 51.42 10.70
CA SER A 24 -7.19 50.08 10.64
C SER A 24 -7.12 49.47 9.25
N ASP A 25 -7.66 50.12 8.23
CA ASP A 25 -7.64 49.65 6.85
C ASP A 25 -6.28 49.98 6.18
N LEU A 26 -5.28 49.15 6.50
CA LEU A 26 -3.92 49.25 5.99
C LEU A 26 -3.66 48.11 5.00
N TYR A 27 -3.05 48.39 3.86
CA TYR A 27 -2.69 47.39 2.85
C TYR A 27 -1.20 47.44 2.51
N ASP A 28 -0.67 46.32 2.05
CA ASP A 28 0.70 46.19 1.54
C ASP A 28 0.68 46.07 0.01
N PRO A 29 1.10 47.12 -0.70
CA PRO A 29 1.11 47.12 -2.16
C PRO A 29 2.03 46.03 -2.75
N GLN A 30 3.11 45.67 -2.05
CA GLN A 30 4.02 44.62 -2.54
C GLN A 30 3.43 43.21 -2.35
N ALA A 31 2.64 42.99 -1.33
CA ALA A 31 1.93 41.72 -1.11
C ALA A 31 0.84 41.54 -2.17
N GLU A 32 0.12 42.63 -2.52
CA GLU A 32 -0.94 42.60 -3.52
C GLU A 32 -0.36 42.34 -4.94
N GLU A 33 0.75 42.99 -5.28
CA GLU A 33 1.46 42.75 -6.54
C GLU A 33 1.98 41.29 -6.67
N LYS A 34 2.53 40.72 -5.59
CA LYS A 34 2.94 39.31 -5.54
C LYS A 34 1.76 38.36 -5.74
N LEU A 35 0.64 38.62 -5.07
CA LEU A 35 -0.57 37.81 -5.18
C LEU A 35 -1.13 37.84 -6.62
N GLU A 36 -1.11 39.03 -7.25
CA GLU A 36 -1.52 39.18 -8.66
C GLU A 36 -0.59 38.42 -9.61
N GLN A 37 0.73 38.45 -9.39
CA GLN A 37 1.70 37.66 -10.17
C GLN A 37 1.49 36.16 -10.03
N GLU A 38 1.22 35.68 -8.82
CA GLU A 38 0.92 34.26 -8.59
C GLU A 38 -0.39 33.85 -9.28
N ARG A 39 -1.41 34.68 -9.21
CA ARG A 39 -2.69 34.44 -9.88
C ARG A 39 -2.53 34.32 -11.39
N ARG A 40 -1.74 35.22 -12.01
CA ARG A 40 -1.41 35.18 -13.45
C ARG A 40 -0.65 33.91 -13.84
N LYS A 41 0.33 33.47 -13.01
CA LYS A 41 1.05 32.23 -13.25
C LYS A 41 0.13 31.00 -13.18
N GLN A 42 -0.79 30.97 -12.23
CA GLN A 42 -1.75 29.86 -12.11
C GLN A 42 -2.74 29.83 -13.28
N GLU A 43 -3.13 30.99 -13.79
CA GLU A 43 -4.01 31.07 -14.93
C GLU A 43 -3.32 30.65 -16.24
N GLU A 44 -2.04 31.02 -16.42
CA GLU A 44 -1.21 30.54 -17.52
C GLU A 44 -0.98 29.02 -17.48
N LEU A 45 -0.71 28.48 -16.30
CA LEU A 45 -0.56 27.02 -16.10
C LEU A 45 -1.84 26.27 -16.49
N ARG A 46 -3.00 26.79 -16.08
CA ARG A 46 -4.30 26.21 -16.44
C ARG A 46 -4.54 26.21 -17.94
N ARG A 47 -4.20 27.31 -18.64
CA ARG A 47 -4.30 27.40 -20.11
C ARG A 47 -3.41 26.36 -20.80
N LEU A 48 -2.15 26.17 -20.32
CA LEU A 48 -1.22 25.18 -20.87
C LEU A 48 -1.72 23.73 -20.63
N GLU A 49 -2.35 23.46 -19.51
CA GLU A 49 -2.95 22.14 -19.24
C GLU A 49 -4.17 21.86 -20.12
N GLU A 50 -5.01 22.87 -20.37
CA GLU A 50 -6.16 22.74 -21.28
C GLU A 50 -5.70 22.52 -22.73
N GLU A 51 -4.65 23.21 -23.16
CA GLU A 51 -4.06 23.03 -24.50
C GLU A 51 -3.48 21.62 -24.66
N LYS A 52 -2.74 21.12 -23.67
CA LYS A 52 -2.24 19.73 -23.67
C LYS A 52 -3.36 18.70 -23.75
N ARG A 53 -4.48 18.93 -23.06
CA ARG A 53 -5.65 18.03 -23.13
C ARG A 53 -6.27 18.02 -24.52
N LYS A 54 -6.39 19.16 -25.18
CA LYS A 54 -6.90 19.27 -26.56
C LYS A 54 -6.01 18.53 -27.55
N ILE A 55 -4.68 18.72 -27.47
CA ILE A 55 -3.70 18.01 -28.32
C ILE A 55 -3.82 16.50 -28.14
N ALA A 56 -3.87 16.02 -26.90
CA ALA A 56 -4.00 14.60 -26.61
C ALA A 56 -5.34 14.01 -27.12
N GLN A 57 -6.41 14.80 -27.11
CA GLN A 57 -7.70 14.39 -27.64
C GLN A 57 -7.68 14.30 -29.18
N GLU A 58 -7.09 15.28 -29.86
CA GLU A 58 -6.91 15.26 -31.32
C GLU A 58 -6.04 14.09 -31.79
N GLU A 59 -4.96 13.78 -31.09
CA GLU A 59 -4.11 12.61 -31.40
C GLU A 59 -4.88 11.29 -31.24
N ARG A 60 -5.71 11.19 -30.20
CA ARG A 60 -6.59 10.04 -29.96
C ARG A 60 -7.61 9.86 -31.08
N GLU A 61 -8.22 10.92 -31.55
CA GLU A 61 -9.18 10.90 -32.67
C GLU A 61 -8.51 10.52 -33.99
N LYS A 62 -7.31 11.05 -34.28
CA LYS A 62 -6.50 10.67 -35.44
C LYS A 62 -6.15 9.19 -35.42
N SER A 63 -5.71 8.66 -34.27
CA SER A 63 -5.40 7.24 -34.09
C SER A 63 -6.63 6.34 -34.31
N LEU A 64 -7.79 6.74 -33.79
CA LEU A 64 -9.06 6.04 -33.97
C LEU A 64 -9.50 6.01 -35.45
N LYS A 65 -9.34 7.13 -36.15
CA LYS A 65 -9.64 7.23 -37.58
C LYS A 65 -8.75 6.33 -38.42
N GLN A 66 -7.44 6.35 -38.18
CA GLN A 66 -6.48 5.46 -38.84
C GLN A 66 -6.78 3.97 -38.60
N ARG A 67 -7.17 3.61 -37.37
CA ARG A 67 -7.60 2.24 -37.03
C ARG A 67 -8.85 1.80 -37.81
N LYS A 68 -9.85 2.70 -37.90
CA LYS A 68 -11.08 2.41 -38.67
C LYS A 68 -10.79 2.22 -40.17
N GLU A 69 -9.94 3.08 -40.75
CA GLU A 69 -9.52 2.98 -42.16
C GLU A 69 -8.70 1.69 -42.42
N PHE A 70 -7.78 1.33 -41.52
CA PHE A 70 -7.04 0.07 -41.59
C PHE A 70 -7.96 -1.15 -41.55
N ILE A 71 -8.93 -1.18 -40.64
CA ILE A 71 -9.91 -2.27 -40.53
C ILE A 71 -10.77 -2.35 -41.78
N ALA A 72 -11.25 -1.23 -42.31
CA ALA A 72 -12.06 -1.18 -43.53
C ALA A 72 -11.28 -1.69 -44.74
N LYS A 73 -10.01 -1.32 -44.88
CA LYS A 73 -9.13 -1.73 -46.01
C LYS A 73 -8.75 -3.23 -45.98
N HIS A 74 -8.73 -3.83 -44.77
CA HIS A 74 -8.28 -5.23 -44.60
C HIS A 74 -9.40 -6.18 -44.16
N LYS A 75 -10.68 -5.76 -44.28
CA LYS A 75 -11.85 -6.46 -43.75
C LYS A 75 -11.92 -7.94 -44.19
N SER A 76 -11.64 -8.27 -45.42
CA SER A 76 -11.65 -9.65 -45.91
C SER A 76 -10.50 -10.52 -45.34
N LYS A 77 -9.29 -9.95 -45.21
CA LYS A 77 -8.15 -10.64 -44.62
C LYS A 77 -8.32 -10.83 -43.09
N ILE A 78 -8.93 -9.87 -42.43
CA ILE A 78 -9.24 -9.93 -40.98
C ILE A 78 -10.31 -10.99 -40.72
N ILE A 79 -11.34 -11.10 -41.57
CA ILE A 79 -12.39 -12.13 -41.43
C ILE A 79 -11.80 -13.53 -41.62
N ILE A 80 -10.94 -13.76 -42.63
CA ILE A 80 -10.27 -15.05 -42.83
C ILE A 80 -9.35 -15.38 -41.65
N SER A 81 -8.60 -14.42 -41.15
CA SER A 81 -7.74 -14.58 -39.96
C SER A 81 -8.57 -14.84 -38.69
N MET A 82 -9.72 -14.17 -38.52
CA MET A 82 -10.62 -14.42 -37.41
C MET A 82 -11.28 -15.80 -37.46
N VAL A 83 -11.69 -16.27 -38.63
CA VAL A 83 -12.24 -17.64 -38.80
C VAL A 83 -11.18 -18.69 -38.49
N SER A 84 -9.94 -18.52 -38.98
CA SER A 84 -8.82 -19.40 -38.62
C SER A 84 -8.47 -19.32 -37.15
N PHE A 85 -8.51 -18.14 -36.57
CA PHE A 85 -8.30 -17.92 -35.12
C PHE A 85 -9.45 -18.53 -34.30
N PHE A 86 -10.72 -18.44 -34.74
CA PHE A 86 -11.85 -19.08 -34.08
C PHE A 86 -11.79 -20.60 -34.16
N LEU A 87 -11.31 -21.19 -35.25
CA LEU A 87 -11.09 -22.63 -35.37
C LEU A 87 -9.95 -23.12 -34.48
N ILE A 88 -8.84 -22.39 -34.41
CA ILE A 88 -7.73 -22.69 -33.51
C ILE A 88 -8.15 -22.41 -32.05
N ALA A 89 -8.88 -21.31 -31.79
CA ALA A 89 -9.39 -21.00 -30.48
C ALA A 89 -10.48 -21.98 -29.99
N SER A 90 -11.31 -22.54 -30.88
CA SER A 90 -12.29 -23.57 -30.49
C SER A 90 -11.61 -24.91 -30.12
N LEU A 91 -10.54 -25.30 -30.82
CA LEU A 91 -9.71 -26.44 -30.41
C LEU A 91 -8.94 -26.16 -29.11
N SER A 92 -8.44 -24.92 -28.93
CA SER A 92 -7.77 -24.49 -27.68
C SER A 92 -8.76 -24.30 -26.53
N ILE A 93 -9.99 -23.83 -26.82
CA ILE A 93 -11.09 -23.72 -25.87
C ILE A 93 -11.60 -25.11 -25.47
N TYR A 94 -11.67 -26.06 -26.41
CA TYR A 94 -12.03 -27.44 -26.11
C TYR A 94 -10.97 -28.09 -25.17
N GLN A 95 -9.69 -27.91 -25.44
CA GLN A 95 -8.62 -28.32 -24.52
C GLN A 95 -8.61 -27.51 -23.22
N TYR A 96 -9.01 -26.24 -23.25
CA TYR A 96 -9.11 -25.34 -22.09
C TYR A 96 -10.26 -25.75 -21.14
N PHE A 97 -11.44 -26.07 -21.68
CA PHE A 97 -12.59 -26.49 -20.86
C PHE A 97 -12.57 -27.98 -20.48
N TYR A 98 -11.97 -28.83 -21.31
CA TYR A 98 -11.87 -30.28 -21.07
C TYR A 98 -10.46 -30.74 -20.63
N GLY A 99 -9.46 -29.85 -20.64
CA GLY A 99 -8.11 -30.12 -20.14
C GLY A 99 -7.97 -30.08 -18.60
N GLY A 100 -9.05 -29.71 -17.89
CA GLY A 100 -9.11 -29.76 -16.45
C GLY A 100 -8.07 -28.90 -15.72
N LYS A 101 -7.78 -29.26 -14.45
CA LYS A 101 -6.85 -28.57 -13.54
C LYS A 101 -5.39 -28.48 -14.05
N TYR A 102 -5.06 -29.16 -15.15
CA TYR A 102 -3.72 -29.17 -15.75
C TYR A 102 -3.54 -28.21 -16.93
N SER A 103 -4.56 -27.40 -17.29
CA SER A 103 -4.42 -26.47 -18.40
C SER A 103 -3.37 -25.39 -18.09
N ARG A 104 -2.55 -25.03 -19.10
CA ARG A 104 -1.52 -23.98 -18.94
C ARG A 104 -2.07 -22.65 -18.44
N VAL A 105 -3.29 -22.29 -18.85
CA VAL A 105 -3.93 -21.03 -18.46
C VAL A 105 -4.47 -21.08 -17.03
N TYR A 106 -4.97 -22.23 -16.59
CA TYR A 106 -5.38 -22.41 -15.19
C TYR A 106 -4.17 -22.36 -14.25
N ILE A 107 -3.08 -23.02 -14.63
CA ILE A 107 -1.81 -22.99 -13.90
C ILE A 107 -1.27 -21.56 -13.85
N SER A 108 -1.20 -20.84 -15.00
CA SER A 108 -0.74 -19.44 -15.04
C SER A 108 -1.56 -18.48 -14.16
N LYS A 109 -2.89 -18.68 -14.07
CA LYS A 109 -3.73 -17.90 -13.15
C LYS A 109 -3.50 -18.24 -11.68
N LEU A 110 -3.18 -19.48 -11.37
CA LEU A 110 -2.80 -19.88 -10.01
C LEU A 110 -1.41 -19.34 -9.65
N GLU A 111 -0.46 -19.33 -10.60
CA GLU A 111 0.86 -18.72 -10.44
C GLU A 111 0.75 -17.23 -10.14
N GLU A 112 -0.06 -16.49 -10.92
CA GLU A 112 -0.32 -15.07 -10.69
C GLU A 112 -0.93 -14.81 -9.31
N LYS A 113 -1.95 -15.57 -8.93
CA LYS A 113 -2.61 -15.40 -7.63
C LYS A 113 -1.73 -15.81 -6.45
N CYS A 114 -0.92 -16.85 -6.61
CA CYS A 114 0.04 -17.26 -5.58
C CYS A 114 1.13 -16.19 -5.36
N HIS A 115 1.51 -15.45 -6.40
CA HIS A 115 2.47 -14.35 -6.31
C HIS A 115 1.97 -13.18 -5.41
N TYR A 116 0.66 -13.08 -5.18
CA TYR A 116 0.03 -12.08 -4.32
C TYR A 116 -0.36 -12.61 -2.92
N ASP A 117 0.38 -13.61 -2.38
CA ASP A 117 0.19 -14.18 -1.03
C ASP A 117 -1.16 -14.89 -0.78
N ASP A 118 -1.82 -15.41 -1.80
CA ASP A 118 -2.96 -16.29 -1.61
C ASP A 118 -2.50 -17.72 -1.31
N GLU A 119 -2.35 -18.04 -0.02
CA GLU A 119 -1.86 -19.33 0.48
C GLU A 119 -2.67 -20.53 -0.08
N SER A 120 -3.96 -20.36 -0.33
CA SER A 120 -4.83 -21.42 -0.84
C SER A 120 -4.51 -21.75 -2.30
N ASN A 121 -4.27 -20.75 -3.13
CA ASN A 121 -3.86 -20.92 -4.53
C ASN A 121 -2.44 -21.48 -4.63
N CYS A 122 -1.53 -21.09 -3.74
CA CYS A 122 -0.19 -21.65 -3.65
C CYS A 122 -0.22 -23.15 -3.32
N LYS A 123 -1.00 -23.58 -2.33
CA LYS A 123 -1.17 -24.99 -1.99
C LYS A 123 -1.78 -25.80 -3.14
N MET A 124 -2.77 -25.26 -3.82
CA MET A 124 -3.38 -25.91 -4.99
C MET A 124 -2.37 -26.07 -6.13
N LEU A 125 -1.59 -25.02 -6.42
CA LEU A 125 -0.56 -25.05 -7.43
C LEU A 125 0.55 -26.07 -7.10
N GLN A 126 1.01 -26.12 -5.87
CA GLN A 126 1.96 -27.14 -5.37
C GLN A 126 1.44 -28.57 -5.56
N THR A 127 0.16 -28.80 -5.30
CA THR A 127 -0.48 -30.10 -5.52
C THR A 127 -0.47 -30.49 -6.99
N ILE A 128 -0.81 -29.56 -7.90
CA ILE A 128 -0.79 -29.79 -9.34
C ILE A 128 0.62 -30.13 -9.86
N TYR A 129 1.62 -29.38 -9.40
CA TYR A 129 3.01 -29.62 -9.79
C TYR A 129 3.54 -30.94 -9.22
N LYS A 130 3.16 -31.29 -7.98
CA LYS A 130 3.50 -32.57 -7.39
C LYS A 130 2.92 -33.74 -8.20
N GLU A 131 1.63 -33.68 -8.54
CA GLU A 131 0.98 -34.71 -9.37
C GLU A 131 1.66 -34.87 -10.72
N LYS A 132 1.99 -33.75 -11.42
CA LYS A 132 2.74 -33.80 -12.68
C LYS A 132 4.16 -34.33 -12.53
N CYS A 133 4.82 -34.06 -11.43
CA CYS A 133 6.11 -34.60 -11.08
C CYS A 133 6.04 -36.13 -10.89
N ASP A 134 5.05 -36.60 -10.15
CA ASP A 134 4.81 -38.03 -9.92
C ASP A 134 4.48 -38.74 -11.24
N ASP A 135 3.89 -38.04 -12.24
CA ASP A 135 3.64 -38.52 -13.60
C ASP A 135 4.89 -38.50 -14.54
N GLY A 136 6.05 -38.09 -14.01
CA GLY A 136 7.34 -38.12 -14.73
C GLY A 136 7.68 -36.83 -15.51
N ASP A 137 6.92 -35.72 -15.30
CA ASP A 137 7.30 -34.41 -15.83
C ASP A 137 8.40 -33.77 -14.97
N GLY A 138 9.65 -34.02 -15.30
CA GLY A 138 10.81 -33.50 -14.58
C GLY A 138 10.84 -31.97 -14.47
N LYS A 139 10.22 -31.24 -15.39
CA LYS A 139 10.09 -29.78 -15.28
C LYS A 139 9.03 -29.38 -14.24
N ALA A 140 7.97 -30.17 -14.09
CA ALA A 140 6.96 -29.96 -13.09
C ALA A 140 7.47 -30.24 -11.68
N CYS A 141 8.43 -31.15 -11.53
CA CYS A 141 9.08 -31.44 -10.24
C CYS A 141 9.77 -30.20 -9.69
N PHE A 142 10.41 -29.40 -10.54
CA PHE A 142 11.04 -28.15 -10.16
C PHE A 142 10.03 -26.98 -10.08
N ALA A 143 9.07 -26.91 -11.01
CA ALA A 143 8.10 -25.81 -11.05
C ALA A 143 7.18 -25.77 -9.81
N GLY A 144 6.79 -26.92 -9.25
CA GLY A 144 5.99 -27.00 -8.02
C GLY A 144 6.63 -26.40 -6.78
N ILE A 145 7.94 -26.17 -6.84
CA ILE A 145 8.72 -25.58 -5.74
C ILE A 145 8.92 -24.05 -5.96
N PHE A 146 8.70 -23.55 -7.22
CA PHE A 146 8.94 -22.15 -7.62
C PHE A 146 7.71 -21.25 -7.63
N VAL A 147 6.68 -21.60 -6.90
CA VAL A 147 5.42 -20.85 -6.86
C VAL A 147 5.56 -19.39 -6.33
N SER A 148 6.74 -19.03 -5.81
CA SER A 148 7.07 -17.65 -5.38
C SER A 148 8.16 -16.96 -6.23
N GLY A 149 8.41 -17.44 -7.43
CA GLY A 149 8.99 -16.64 -8.51
C GLY A 149 10.49 -16.62 -8.72
N ASP A 150 11.45 -17.06 -7.82
CA ASP A 150 12.84 -16.80 -8.13
C ASP A 150 13.89 -17.83 -7.71
N LEU A 151 13.95 -18.22 -6.46
CA LEU A 151 14.96 -19.14 -5.96
C LEU A 151 14.40 -19.99 -4.83
N ILE A 152 14.78 -21.29 -4.82
CA ILE A 152 14.36 -22.21 -3.76
C ILE A 152 15.29 -22.07 -2.58
N ARG A 153 14.73 -21.98 -1.40
CA ARG A 153 15.48 -22.11 -0.15
C ARG A 153 15.65 -23.59 0.17
N VAL A 154 16.88 -24.03 0.33
CA VAL A 154 17.20 -25.42 0.68
C VAL A 154 18.11 -25.47 1.88
N LYS A 155 18.01 -26.56 2.63
CA LYS A 155 18.90 -26.81 3.78
C LYS A 155 19.77 -28.03 3.47
N ILE A 156 21.09 -27.87 3.48
CA ILE A 156 22.08 -28.90 3.21
C ILE A 156 22.99 -28.99 4.43
N ASP A 157 23.08 -30.16 5.04
CA ASP A 157 23.92 -30.39 6.24
C ASP A 157 23.70 -29.37 7.37
N GLY A 158 22.46 -28.94 7.53
CA GLY A 158 22.10 -27.99 8.58
C GLY A 158 22.24 -26.51 8.20
N GLN A 159 22.81 -26.18 7.05
CA GLN A 159 23.03 -24.84 6.54
C GLN A 159 22.08 -24.49 5.42
N TRP A 160 21.61 -23.24 5.36
CA TRP A 160 20.72 -22.78 4.31
C TRP A 160 21.47 -22.33 3.06
N SER A 161 20.81 -22.51 1.93
CA SER A 161 21.27 -22.09 0.61
C SER A 161 20.11 -21.81 -0.30
N PHE A 162 20.41 -21.34 -1.51
CA PHE A 162 19.44 -21.12 -2.58
C PHE A 162 19.76 -22.00 -3.80
N LEU A 163 18.73 -22.58 -4.40
CA LEU A 163 18.80 -23.21 -5.73
C LEU A 163 18.08 -22.34 -6.76
N ASP A 164 18.60 -22.36 -7.98
CA ASP A 164 17.89 -21.83 -9.14
C ASP A 164 16.86 -22.84 -9.70
N LYS A 165 16.15 -22.43 -10.74
CA LYS A 165 15.17 -23.28 -11.46
C LYS A 165 15.76 -24.51 -12.14
N ASN A 166 17.07 -24.58 -12.30
CA ASN A 166 17.79 -25.73 -12.91
C ASN A 166 18.30 -26.69 -11.82
N GLY A 167 18.11 -26.36 -10.53
CA GLY A 167 18.63 -27.11 -9.40
C GLY A 167 20.08 -26.81 -9.06
N GLU A 168 20.65 -25.73 -9.63
CA GLU A 168 22.01 -25.29 -9.32
C GLU A 168 22.06 -24.48 -8.04
N ILE A 169 23.08 -24.75 -7.19
CA ILE A 169 23.32 -23.99 -5.96
C ILE A 169 23.83 -22.61 -6.32
N ILE A 170 23.06 -21.59 -5.99
CA ILE A 170 23.42 -20.17 -6.24
C ILE A 170 24.38 -19.63 -5.18
N ALA A 171 24.16 -19.98 -3.93
CA ALA A 171 25.04 -19.57 -2.82
C ALA A 171 25.50 -20.81 -2.07
N LYS A 172 26.74 -20.83 -1.59
CA LYS A 172 27.25 -21.95 -0.78
C LYS A 172 26.32 -22.20 0.42
N PRO A 173 26.09 -23.48 0.81
CA PRO A 173 25.35 -23.77 2.03
C PRO A 173 26.18 -23.37 3.25
N GLU A 174 25.99 -22.16 3.74
CA GLU A 174 26.74 -21.61 4.87
C GLU A 174 25.91 -20.73 5.81
N PHE A 175 24.63 -20.46 5.43
CA PHE A 175 23.81 -19.53 6.19
C PHE A 175 23.07 -20.23 7.34
N ASP A 176 23.05 -19.58 8.51
CA ASP A 176 22.28 -20.01 9.67
C ASP A 176 20.77 -19.77 9.45
N ASP A 177 20.44 -18.71 8.75
CA ASP A 177 19.08 -18.27 8.41
C ASP A 177 19.06 -17.55 7.06
N ILE A 178 17.92 -17.67 6.35
CA ILE A 178 17.71 -16.98 5.08
C ILE A 178 16.26 -16.56 4.89
N TRP A 179 16.05 -15.44 4.21
CA TRP A 179 14.73 -14.94 3.87
C TRP A 179 14.46 -15.04 2.36
N SER A 180 13.21 -14.86 1.96
CA SER A 180 12.85 -14.77 0.55
C SER A 180 13.46 -13.51 -0.08
N PHE A 181 13.67 -13.55 -1.39
CA PHE A 181 14.07 -12.35 -2.12
C PHE A 181 12.92 -11.34 -2.15
N TRP A 182 13.24 -10.12 -1.78
CA TRP A 182 12.36 -8.99 -1.89
C TRP A 182 13.11 -7.81 -2.48
N GLU A 183 12.51 -7.13 -3.45
CA GLU A 183 13.21 -6.07 -4.23
C GLU A 183 14.61 -6.50 -4.74
N GLY A 184 14.80 -7.79 -5.06
CA GLY A 184 16.04 -8.33 -5.62
C GLY A 184 17.17 -8.62 -4.63
N LEU A 185 16.92 -8.49 -3.34
CA LEU A 185 17.86 -8.85 -2.26
C LEU A 185 17.20 -9.83 -1.29
N ALA A 186 18.00 -10.76 -0.75
CA ALA A 186 17.58 -11.67 0.31
C ALA A 186 18.42 -11.42 1.57
N GLY A 187 17.76 -11.33 2.71
CA GLY A 187 18.44 -11.32 3.98
C GLY A 187 19.04 -12.68 4.31
N VAL A 188 20.25 -12.70 4.83
CA VAL A 188 20.95 -13.91 5.25
C VAL A 188 21.58 -13.72 6.62
N GLY A 189 21.46 -14.73 7.47
CA GLY A 189 22.14 -14.81 8.76
C GLY A 189 23.39 -15.68 8.64
N LEU A 190 24.52 -15.18 9.12
CA LEU A 190 25.81 -15.89 9.16
C LEU A 190 26.53 -15.55 10.46
N ASN A 191 26.85 -16.60 11.26
CA ASN A 191 27.51 -16.44 12.56
C ASN A 191 26.81 -15.44 13.50
N GLY A 192 25.45 -15.48 13.52
CA GLY A 192 24.63 -14.60 14.34
C GLY A 192 24.60 -13.14 13.92
N LYS A 193 25.07 -12.82 12.71
CA LYS A 193 24.93 -11.51 12.09
C LYS A 193 24.14 -11.59 10.78
N TYR A 194 23.43 -10.54 10.46
CA TYR A 194 22.62 -10.42 9.26
C TYR A 194 23.22 -9.52 8.22
N GLY A 195 23.14 -9.92 6.98
CA GLY A 195 23.53 -9.21 5.78
C GLY A 195 22.56 -9.47 4.65
N PHE A 196 22.90 -9.10 3.44
CA PHE A 196 22.04 -9.29 2.28
C PHE A 196 22.83 -9.81 1.08
N ILE A 197 22.25 -10.74 0.34
CA ILE A 197 22.80 -11.24 -0.92
C ILE A 197 21.94 -10.82 -2.10
N ASP A 198 22.55 -10.71 -3.26
CA ASP A 198 21.87 -10.55 -4.53
C ASP A 198 21.45 -11.92 -5.11
N ARG A 199 20.72 -11.92 -6.25
CA ARG A 199 20.26 -13.13 -6.91
C ARG A 199 21.39 -14.01 -7.48
N SER A 200 22.60 -13.52 -7.54
CA SER A 200 23.79 -14.33 -7.91
C SER A 200 24.44 -15.02 -6.71
N GLY A 201 23.87 -14.85 -5.51
CA GLY A 201 24.40 -15.41 -4.26
C GLY A 201 25.57 -14.64 -3.68
N LYS A 202 25.90 -13.46 -4.22
CA LYS A 202 26.99 -12.62 -3.72
C LYS A 202 26.47 -11.67 -2.65
N PHE A 203 27.28 -11.40 -1.64
CA PHE A 203 26.97 -10.36 -0.67
C PHE A 203 26.88 -8.99 -1.35
N ALA A 204 25.67 -8.43 -1.34
CA ALA A 204 25.42 -7.02 -1.61
C ALA A 204 25.76 -6.20 -0.35
N ILE A 205 25.51 -6.79 0.81
CA ILE A 205 25.80 -6.20 2.12
C ILE A 205 26.29 -7.31 3.04
N GLU A 206 27.55 -7.20 3.46
CA GLU A 206 28.19 -8.18 4.36
C GLU A 206 27.44 -8.31 5.69
N PRO A 207 27.39 -9.51 6.29
CA PRO A 207 26.78 -9.76 7.60
C PRO A 207 27.45 -8.96 8.70
N LYS A 208 26.77 -7.96 9.24
CA LYS A 208 27.26 -7.09 10.32
C LYS A 208 26.19 -6.63 11.30
N PHE A 209 24.92 -6.79 10.94
CA PHE A 209 23.80 -6.34 11.76
C PHE A 209 23.36 -7.39 12.76
N ASP A 210 22.77 -6.96 13.88
CA ASP A 210 22.21 -7.86 14.90
C ASP A 210 20.89 -8.49 14.43
N SER A 211 20.16 -7.79 13.55
CA SER A 211 18.91 -8.22 12.90
C SER A 211 18.64 -7.35 11.68
N GLY A 212 17.71 -7.76 10.85
CA GLY A 212 17.27 -7.01 9.67
C GLY A 212 15.82 -7.30 9.33
N GLU A 213 15.27 -6.52 8.42
CA GLU A 213 13.97 -6.67 7.80
C GLU A 213 14.13 -6.66 6.28
N TYR A 214 13.08 -6.99 5.53
CA TYR A 214 13.10 -6.93 4.08
C TYR A 214 13.33 -5.52 3.56
N PHE A 215 13.87 -5.40 2.34
CA PHE A 215 13.84 -4.12 1.65
C PHE A 215 12.39 -3.77 1.26
N SER A 216 11.94 -2.59 1.62
CA SER A 216 10.66 -2.03 1.23
C SER A 216 10.86 -0.59 0.81
N GLU A 217 10.34 -0.23 -0.37
CA GLU A 217 10.54 1.09 -0.97
C GLU A 217 12.03 1.49 -1.05
N GLY A 218 12.94 0.52 -1.28
CA GLY A 218 14.39 0.72 -1.41
C GLY A 218 15.16 0.92 -0.12
N LEU A 219 14.54 0.77 1.06
CA LEU A 219 15.16 0.83 2.37
C LEU A 219 14.91 -0.46 3.15
N ALA A 220 15.88 -0.90 3.95
CA ALA A 220 15.72 -2.01 4.87
C ALA A 220 15.97 -1.56 6.31
N GLY A 221 15.08 -1.99 7.19
CA GLY A 221 15.31 -1.87 8.63
C GLY A 221 16.44 -2.77 9.07
N VAL A 222 17.39 -2.24 9.84
CA VAL A 222 18.48 -3.05 10.43
C VAL A 222 18.72 -2.67 11.86
N LYS A 223 19.05 -3.66 12.68
CA LYS A 223 19.41 -3.48 14.07
C LYS A 223 20.92 -3.52 14.23
N LEU A 224 21.47 -2.56 14.93
CA LEU A 224 22.89 -2.50 15.26
C LEU A 224 23.06 -1.98 16.70
N ASN A 225 23.81 -2.72 17.52
CA ASN A 225 24.02 -2.40 18.94
C ASN A 225 22.70 -2.20 19.69
N GLY A 226 21.72 -3.08 19.42
CA GLY A 226 20.42 -3.08 20.08
C GLY A 226 19.42 -2.00 19.62
N ARG A 227 19.80 -1.16 18.66
CA ARG A 227 18.93 -0.08 18.12
C ARG A 227 18.64 -0.28 16.63
N TRP A 228 17.45 0.09 16.21
CA TRP A 228 17.01 0.03 14.82
C TRP A 228 17.31 1.32 14.07
N GLY A 229 17.69 1.18 12.82
CA GLY A 229 17.87 2.24 11.83
C GLY A 229 17.50 1.72 10.43
N PHE A 230 17.76 2.49 9.40
CA PHE A 230 17.48 2.08 8.02
C PHE A 230 18.70 2.28 7.13
N ILE A 231 18.92 1.34 6.24
CA ILE A 231 19.98 1.34 5.24
C ILE A 231 19.40 1.40 3.83
N ASP A 232 20.15 1.93 2.88
CA ASP A 232 19.91 1.78 1.46
C ASP A 232 20.46 0.45 0.91
N ARG A 233 20.25 0.19 -0.36
CA ARG A 233 20.68 -1.05 -1.04
C ARG A 233 22.21 -1.21 -1.11
N SER A 234 22.98 -0.17 -0.85
CA SER A 234 24.44 -0.22 -0.72
C SER A 234 24.91 -0.58 0.69
N GLY A 235 24.00 -0.72 1.65
CA GLY A 235 24.30 -0.95 3.07
C GLY A 235 24.74 0.28 3.83
N LYS A 236 24.54 1.48 3.25
CA LYS A 236 24.81 2.76 3.91
C LYS A 236 23.60 3.18 4.74
N PHE A 237 23.83 3.63 5.97
CA PHE A 237 22.76 4.18 6.79
C PHE A 237 22.20 5.47 6.20
N VAL A 238 20.93 5.42 5.82
CA VAL A 238 20.08 6.59 5.55
C VAL A 238 19.60 7.16 6.88
N ILE A 239 19.21 6.28 7.79
CA ILE A 239 18.77 6.63 9.13
C ILE A 239 19.60 5.81 10.13
N LYS A 240 20.47 6.50 10.88
CA LYS A 240 21.32 5.86 11.89
C LYS A 240 20.50 5.14 12.95
N PRO A 241 20.99 4.01 13.49
CA PRO A 241 20.33 3.27 14.56
C PRO A 241 20.07 4.14 15.79
N LYS A 242 18.78 4.31 16.12
CA LYS A 242 18.34 5.12 17.27
C LYS A 242 17.00 4.69 17.86
N PHE A 243 16.23 3.88 17.12
CA PHE A 243 14.89 3.49 17.53
C PHE A 243 14.88 2.20 18.36
N ASP A 244 13.87 2.07 19.24
CA ASP A 244 13.66 0.87 20.04
C ASP A 244 13.05 -0.25 19.17
N SER A 245 12.13 0.11 18.26
CA SER A 245 11.47 -0.77 17.31
C SER A 245 11.09 0.00 16.04
N ILE A 246 10.89 -0.72 14.95
CA ILE A 246 10.49 -0.16 13.66
C ILE A 246 9.50 -1.08 12.95
N TRP A 247 8.85 -0.54 11.92
CA TRP A 247 8.19 -1.27 10.84
C TRP A 247 8.67 -0.72 9.51
N ASP A 248 8.51 -1.50 8.46
CA ASP A 248 8.95 -1.14 7.13
C ASP A 248 8.30 0.14 6.60
N PHE A 249 8.93 0.74 5.60
CA PHE A 249 8.33 1.85 4.88
C PHE A 249 7.12 1.39 4.09
N SER A 250 6.03 2.12 4.21
CA SER A 250 4.81 1.98 3.44
C SER A 250 4.23 3.37 3.17
N GLU A 251 3.91 3.67 1.91
CA GLU A 251 3.41 4.99 1.51
C GLU A 251 4.34 6.13 1.99
N GLU A 252 5.68 5.93 1.83
CA GLU A 252 6.76 6.86 2.19
C GLU A 252 6.95 7.13 3.69
N LEU A 253 6.23 6.44 4.56
CA LEU A 253 6.31 6.58 6.02
C LEU A 253 6.68 5.26 6.67
N ALA A 254 7.50 5.31 7.74
CA ALA A 254 7.80 4.17 8.60
C ALA A 254 7.33 4.43 10.03
N ARG A 255 6.72 3.42 10.64
CA ARG A 255 6.40 3.47 12.06
C ARG A 255 7.66 3.22 12.87
N VAL A 256 7.90 4.05 13.86
CA VAL A 256 9.06 3.92 14.75
C VAL A 256 8.65 4.07 16.21
N GLU A 257 9.28 3.26 17.04
CA GLU A 257 9.16 3.38 18.49
C GLU A 257 10.41 4.05 19.08
N LEU A 258 10.18 5.02 19.93
CA LEU A 258 11.25 5.67 20.70
C LEU A 258 10.72 5.95 22.11
N ASN A 259 11.47 5.49 23.14
CA ASN A 259 11.08 5.62 24.52
C ASN A 259 9.67 5.07 24.83
N ARG A 260 9.35 3.89 24.30
CA ARG A 260 8.05 3.20 24.43
C ARG A 260 6.87 4.00 23.87
N LYS A 261 7.11 4.90 22.94
CA LYS A 261 6.07 5.64 22.23
C LYS A 261 6.27 5.53 20.73
N TRP A 262 5.18 5.41 20.03
CA TRP A 262 5.15 5.25 18.58
C TRP A 262 4.89 6.58 17.87
N GLY A 263 5.52 6.73 16.72
CA GLY A 263 5.34 7.83 15.79
C GLY A 263 5.65 7.40 14.35
N PHE A 264 5.69 8.35 13.44
CA PHE A 264 6.08 8.13 12.05
C PHE A 264 7.26 9.01 11.66
N ILE A 265 8.12 8.48 10.82
CA ILE A 265 9.21 9.19 10.15
C ILE A 265 9.01 9.14 8.64
N ASP A 266 9.55 10.13 7.94
CA ASP A 266 9.75 10.10 6.50
C ASP A 266 11.04 9.36 6.14
N ARG A 267 11.31 9.19 4.84
CA ARG A 267 12.49 8.50 4.31
C ARG A 267 13.82 9.15 4.68
N SER A 268 13.82 10.42 5.10
CA SER A 268 15.01 11.12 5.61
C SER A 268 15.27 10.85 7.10
N GLY A 269 14.32 10.20 7.80
CA GLY A 269 14.37 9.96 9.23
C GLY A 269 13.88 11.12 10.08
N LYS A 270 13.25 12.13 9.46
CA LYS A 270 12.58 13.23 10.13
C LYS A 270 11.21 12.77 10.64
N PHE A 271 10.90 13.11 11.88
CA PHE A 271 9.57 12.85 12.42
C PHE A 271 8.50 13.66 11.71
N VAL A 272 7.62 12.97 11.00
CA VAL A 272 6.34 13.51 10.52
C VAL A 272 5.35 13.55 11.70
N ILE A 273 5.35 12.48 12.48
CA ILE A 273 4.57 12.37 13.71
C ILE A 273 5.52 11.98 14.84
N LYS A 274 5.76 12.91 15.77
CA LYS A 274 6.65 12.66 16.91
C LYS A 274 6.10 11.49 17.75
N PRO A 275 6.97 10.62 18.30
CA PRO A 275 6.57 9.54 19.18
C PRO A 275 5.81 10.06 20.40
N LYS A 276 4.54 9.72 20.48
CA LYS A 276 3.64 10.11 21.59
C LYS A 276 2.53 9.10 21.87
N PHE A 277 2.25 8.19 20.94
CA PHE A 277 1.19 7.21 21.05
C PHE A 277 1.68 5.92 21.71
N ASP A 278 0.79 5.25 22.44
CA ASP A 278 1.05 3.93 23.03
C ASP A 278 1.16 2.85 21.95
N SER A 279 0.38 3.01 20.89
CA SER A 279 0.44 2.18 19.68
C SER A 279 -0.08 2.98 18.49
N ILE A 280 0.40 2.62 17.30
CA ILE A 280 -0.01 3.23 16.04
C ILE A 280 -0.05 2.14 14.96
N TRP A 281 -0.98 2.23 14.05
CA TRP A 281 -1.14 1.28 12.95
C TRP A 281 -0.92 1.97 11.61
N ASP A 282 -0.80 1.18 10.56
CA ASP A 282 -0.60 1.68 9.20
C ASP A 282 -1.78 2.53 8.73
N PHE A 283 -1.49 3.37 7.76
CA PHE A 283 -2.53 4.16 7.13
C PHE A 283 -3.44 3.26 6.28
N SER A 284 -4.73 3.47 6.43
CA SER A 284 -5.76 2.94 5.54
C SER A 284 -6.62 4.09 5.09
N GLU A 285 -6.81 4.23 3.79
CA GLU A 285 -7.52 5.37 3.19
C GLU A 285 -7.02 6.74 3.69
N GLY A 286 -5.69 6.86 3.95
CA GLY A 286 -5.05 8.09 4.40
C GLY A 286 -5.24 8.44 5.88
N LEU A 287 -5.82 7.54 6.67
CA LEU A 287 -6.01 7.68 8.12
C LEU A 287 -5.36 6.52 8.89
N ALA A 288 -4.69 6.82 9.99
CA ALA A 288 -4.08 5.82 10.87
C ALA A 288 -4.82 5.74 12.20
N LYS A 289 -5.07 4.52 12.63
CA LYS A 289 -5.55 4.21 13.97
C LYS A 289 -4.43 4.42 14.98
N VAL A 290 -4.72 5.07 16.09
CA VAL A 290 -3.77 5.32 17.17
C VAL A 290 -4.37 4.95 18.52
N LYS A 291 -3.51 4.57 19.46
CA LYS A 291 -3.89 4.36 20.87
C LYS A 291 -3.14 5.33 21.76
N LEU A 292 -3.83 5.99 22.64
CA LEU A 292 -3.25 6.90 23.61
C LEU A 292 -4.02 6.78 24.93
N ASN A 293 -3.29 6.54 26.04
CA ASN A 293 -3.85 6.30 27.36
C ASN A 293 -4.95 5.23 27.35
N GLY A 294 -4.69 4.12 26.62
CA GLY A 294 -5.61 2.99 26.53
C GLY A 294 -6.82 3.19 25.60
N LYS A 295 -7.04 4.37 25.05
CA LYS A 295 -8.16 4.68 24.14
C LYS A 295 -7.72 4.83 22.71
N TYR A 296 -8.60 4.42 21.78
CA TYR A 296 -8.36 4.49 20.34
C TYR A 296 -8.88 5.80 19.75
N GLY A 297 -8.17 6.29 18.75
CA GLY A 297 -8.50 7.47 17.96
C GLY A 297 -7.92 7.36 16.56
N PHE A 298 -8.03 8.41 15.77
CA PHE A 298 -7.56 8.43 14.38
C PHE A 298 -6.83 9.73 14.06
N ILE A 299 -5.80 9.64 13.24
CA ILE A 299 -5.00 10.75 12.75
C ILE A 299 -4.86 10.69 11.23
N ASP A 300 -4.62 11.82 10.59
CA ASP A 300 -4.19 11.88 9.20
C ASP A 300 -2.67 11.76 9.05
N LYS A 301 -2.17 11.72 7.82
CA LYS A 301 -0.74 11.62 7.51
C LYS A 301 0.10 12.78 8.05
N SER A 302 -0.49 13.94 8.35
CA SER A 302 0.20 15.06 8.99
C SER A 302 0.29 14.94 10.50
N GLY A 303 -0.39 13.95 11.09
CA GLY A 303 -0.50 13.74 12.53
C GLY A 303 -1.59 14.58 13.20
N LYS A 304 -2.46 15.23 12.38
CA LYS A 304 -3.65 15.92 12.88
C LYS A 304 -4.65 14.90 13.38
N ILE A 305 -5.17 15.14 14.59
CA ILE A 305 -6.20 14.29 15.19
C ILE A 305 -7.52 14.50 14.45
N ILE A 306 -8.01 13.47 13.78
CA ILE A 306 -9.31 13.42 13.13
C ILE A 306 -10.40 12.99 14.11
N ALA A 307 -10.13 11.94 14.88
CA ALA A 307 -10.98 11.52 15.98
C ALA A 307 -10.13 11.39 17.24
N LYS A 308 -10.48 12.15 18.28
CA LYS A 308 -9.75 12.14 19.57
C LYS A 308 -9.76 10.72 20.17
N PRO A 309 -8.64 10.27 20.77
CA PRO A 309 -8.59 9.00 21.49
C PRO A 309 -9.61 8.99 22.64
N LYS A 310 -10.73 8.31 22.41
CA LYS A 310 -11.85 8.14 23.36
C LYS A 310 -12.56 6.81 23.23
N PHE A 311 -12.32 6.10 22.11
CA PHE A 311 -12.99 4.84 21.83
C PHE A 311 -12.37 3.70 22.62
N ASP A 312 -13.17 2.71 22.98
CA ASP A 312 -12.71 1.47 23.62
C ASP A 312 -11.95 0.60 22.62
N TYR A 313 -12.37 0.68 21.35
CA TYR A 313 -11.72 0.01 20.21
C TYR A 313 -12.02 0.76 18.90
N GLY A 314 -11.24 0.49 17.85
CA GLY A 314 -11.44 1.02 16.50
C GLY A 314 -10.92 0.07 15.45
N GLU A 315 -11.65 -0.08 14.36
CA GLU A 315 -11.25 -0.82 13.16
C GLU A 315 -10.57 0.11 12.15
N TYR A 316 -10.01 -0.44 11.08
CA TYR A 316 -9.48 0.35 9.98
C TYR A 316 -10.60 1.04 9.20
N PHE A 317 -10.25 2.10 8.48
CA PHE A 317 -11.17 2.68 7.50
C PHE A 317 -11.32 1.72 6.31
N SER A 318 -12.57 1.44 5.96
CA SER A 318 -12.96 0.67 4.79
C SER A 318 -14.16 1.34 4.16
N GLU A 319 -14.11 1.58 2.85
CA GLU A 319 -15.16 2.25 2.08
C GLU A 319 -15.63 3.59 2.69
N GLY A 320 -14.66 4.34 3.30
CA GLY A 320 -14.89 5.67 3.88
C GLY A 320 -15.41 5.69 5.31
N LEU A 321 -15.62 4.54 5.95
CA LEU A 321 -16.14 4.41 7.31
C LEU A 321 -15.19 3.56 8.17
N ALA A 322 -15.12 3.86 9.47
CA ALA A 322 -14.42 3.03 10.45
C ALA A 322 -15.36 2.62 11.58
N GLY A 323 -15.36 1.34 11.89
CA GLY A 323 -16.02 0.81 13.07
C GLY A 323 -15.36 1.31 14.34
N VAL A 324 -16.14 1.81 15.30
CA VAL A 324 -15.64 2.25 16.60
C VAL A 324 -16.52 1.75 17.74
N LYS A 325 -15.88 1.29 18.81
CA LYS A 325 -16.57 0.88 20.04
C LYS A 325 -16.50 1.99 21.06
N LEU A 326 -17.63 2.36 21.62
CA LEU A 326 -17.70 3.36 22.67
C LEU A 326 -18.71 2.90 23.73
N ASN A 327 -18.28 2.86 25.00
CA ASN A 327 -19.08 2.38 26.13
C ASN A 327 -19.67 0.97 25.87
N GLY A 328 -18.84 0.08 25.30
CA GLY A 328 -19.20 -1.31 25.04
C GLY A 328 -20.06 -1.54 23.80
N ARG A 329 -20.49 -0.49 23.08
CA ARG A 329 -21.32 -0.59 21.87
C ARG A 329 -20.57 -0.13 20.63
N TRP A 330 -20.87 -0.75 19.49
CA TRP A 330 -20.27 -0.44 18.21
C TRP A 330 -21.12 0.54 17.40
N GLY A 331 -20.45 1.43 16.69
CA GLY A 331 -21.00 2.36 15.70
C GLY A 331 -19.97 2.64 14.62
N PHE A 332 -20.24 3.60 13.75
CA PHE A 332 -19.31 3.97 12.67
C PHE A 332 -19.07 5.48 12.62
N ILE A 333 -17.84 5.85 12.31
CA ILE A 333 -17.44 7.24 12.05
C ILE A 333 -17.02 7.39 10.59
N ASP A 334 -17.22 8.60 10.04
CA ASP A 334 -16.70 9.00 8.75
C ASP A 334 -15.22 9.47 8.83
N ARG A 335 -14.62 9.79 7.67
CA ARG A 335 -13.24 10.28 7.58
C ARG A 335 -13.03 11.65 8.25
N SER A 336 -14.07 12.36 8.66
CA SER A 336 -13.99 13.58 9.50
C SER A 336 -14.02 13.28 11.00
N GLY A 337 -14.18 12.01 11.40
CA GLY A 337 -14.28 11.55 12.77
C GLY A 337 -15.66 11.76 13.40
N LYS A 338 -16.68 12.08 12.60
CA LYS A 338 -18.07 12.22 13.06
C LYS A 338 -18.79 10.89 12.98
N PHE A 339 -19.70 10.65 13.94
CA PHE A 339 -20.56 9.48 13.87
C PHE A 339 -21.55 9.60 12.71
N VAL A 340 -21.46 8.67 11.77
CA VAL A 340 -22.51 8.37 10.80
C VAL A 340 -23.55 7.48 11.46
N ILE A 341 -23.06 6.50 12.24
CA ILE A 341 -23.88 5.57 12.98
C ILE A 341 -23.46 5.60 14.43
N LYS A 342 -24.34 6.12 15.31
CA LYS A 342 -24.07 6.18 16.75
C LYS A 342 -23.91 4.76 17.31
N PRO A 343 -23.03 4.59 18.34
CA PRO A 343 -22.82 3.30 18.98
C PRO A 343 -24.12 2.71 19.54
N LYS A 344 -24.55 1.57 18.97
CA LYS A 344 -25.76 0.85 19.38
C LYS A 344 -25.68 -0.65 19.21
N PHE A 345 -24.79 -1.16 18.36
CA PHE A 345 -24.66 -2.57 18.03
C PHE A 345 -23.79 -3.33 19.04
N ASP A 346 -24.05 -4.62 19.20
CA ASP A 346 -23.25 -5.53 20.01
C ASP A 346 -21.94 -5.88 19.31
N SER A 347 -21.99 -6.11 17.99
CA SER A 347 -20.85 -6.36 17.10
C SER A 347 -21.12 -5.80 15.71
N ILE A 348 -20.05 -5.55 14.98
CA ILE A 348 -20.06 -5.10 13.59
C ILE A 348 -18.97 -5.81 12.79
N TRP A 349 -19.09 -5.79 11.47
CA TRP A 349 -18.05 -6.16 10.52
C TRP A 349 -17.82 -5.00 9.56
N ASP A 350 -16.68 -5.03 8.87
CA ASP A 350 -16.33 -4.00 7.91
C ASP A 350 -17.34 -3.91 6.77
N PHE A 351 -17.43 -2.74 6.17
CA PHE A 351 -18.20 -2.56 4.95
C PHE A 351 -17.55 -3.31 3.78
N SER A 352 -18.37 -4.04 3.06
CA SER A 352 -18.02 -4.69 1.80
C SER A 352 -19.18 -4.52 0.83
N GLU A 353 -18.89 -4.03 -0.38
CA GLU A 353 -19.91 -3.77 -1.41
C GLU A 353 -21.07 -2.90 -0.89
N GLY A 354 -20.76 -1.94 -0.01
CA GLY A 354 -21.73 -0.99 0.54
C GLY A 354 -22.60 -1.50 1.68
N LEU A 355 -22.40 -2.73 2.15
CA LEU A 355 -23.13 -3.33 3.27
C LEU A 355 -22.19 -3.73 4.40
N ALA A 356 -22.64 -3.57 5.65
CA ALA A 356 -21.98 -4.11 6.83
C ALA A 356 -22.89 -5.09 7.57
N LYS A 357 -22.35 -6.25 7.94
CA LYS A 357 -23.00 -7.15 8.87
C LYS A 357 -22.98 -6.53 10.27
N VAL A 358 -24.10 -6.57 10.96
CA VAL A 358 -24.26 -6.04 12.32
C VAL A 358 -24.95 -7.06 13.21
N GLU A 359 -24.60 -7.04 14.49
CA GLU A 359 -25.26 -7.83 15.52
C GLU A 359 -25.96 -6.91 16.52
N LEU A 360 -27.21 -7.18 16.81
CA LEU A 360 -28.01 -6.50 17.81
C LEU A 360 -28.87 -7.53 18.57
N ASN A 361 -28.78 -7.54 19.88
CA ASN A 361 -29.51 -8.48 20.75
C ASN A 361 -29.28 -9.96 20.36
N ARG A 362 -28.02 -10.32 20.02
CA ARG A 362 -27.60 -11.65 19.55
C ARG A 362 -28.26 -12.09 18.24
N LYS A 363 -28.72 -11.15 17.42
CA LYS A 363 -29.26 -11.41 16.10
C LYS A 363 -28.46 -10.63 15.07
N TYR A 364 -28.27 -11.26 13.92
CA TYR A 364 -27.50 -10.70 12.80
C TYR A 364 -28.43 -10.09 11.75
N GLY A 365 -27.97 -9.01 11.15
CA GLY A 365 -28.61 -8.32 10.04
C GLY A 365 -27.59 -7.54 9.22
N PHE A 366 -28.07 -6.72 8.29
CA PHE A 366 -27.22 -5.88 7.45
C PHE A 366 -27.71 -4.45 7.43
N MET A 367 -26.77 -3.52 7.30
CA MET A 367 -27.04 -2.12 7.11
C MET A 367 -26.23 -1.51 5.97
N ASP A 368 -26.71 -0.43 5.40
CA ASP A 368 -26.00 0.39 4.42
C ASP A 368 -25.08 1.43 5.09
N LYS A 369 -24.28 2.14 4.27
CA LYS A 369 -23.35 3.19 4.72
C LYS A 369 -24.01 4.40 5.39
N ASN A 370 -25.31 4.61 5.17
CA ASN A 370 -26.09 5.68 5.78
C ASN A 370 -26.67 5.28 7.16
N GLY A 371 -26.43 4.03 7.56
CA GLY A 371 -26.95 3.46 8.80
C GLY A 371 -28.39 2.98 8.73
N LYS A 372 -28.95 2.89 7.50
CA LYS A 372 -30.26 2.28 7.27
C LYS A 372 -30.13 0.77 7.34
N ILE A 373 -30.94 0.15 8.16
CA ILE A 373 -31.05 -1.31 8.21
C ILE A 373 -31.66 -1.80 6.92
N VAL A 374 -30.90 -2.60 6.16
CA VAL A 374 -31.35 -3.24 4.90
C VAL A 374 -31.99 -4.59 5.21
N ILE A 375 -31.38 -5.32 6.15
CA ILE A 375 -31.90 -6.58 6.65
C ILE A 375 -31.94 -6.48 8.18
N GLU A 376 -33.13 -6.56 8.76
CA GLU A 376 -33.32 -6.47 10.21
C GLU A 376 -32.53 -7.57 10.94
N PRO A 377 -31.90 -7.24 12.09
CA PRO A 377 -31.23 -8.22 12.93
C PRO A 377 -32.21 -9.25 13.50
N LYS A 378 -32.35 -10.39 12.80
CA LYS A 378 -33.28 -11.48 13.16
C LYS A 378 -32.69 -12.88 13.04
N PHE A 379 -31.52 -13.03 12.39
CA PHE A 379 -30.89 -14.31 12.17
C PHE A 379 -29.98 -14.69 13.33
N ASP A 380 -29.94 -15.98 13.68
CA ASP A 380 -29.06 -16.51 14.74
C ASP A 380 -27.60 -16.67 14.26
N ASP A 381 -27.38 -16.88 12.96
CA ASP A 381 -26.07 -16.97 12.32
C ASP A 381 -26.17 -16.58 10.84
N ILE A 382 -25.10 -16.02 10.30
CA ILE A 382 -24.94 -15.71 8.88
C ILE A 382 -23.55 -16.13 8.45
N ARG A 383 -23.42 -17.09 7.55
CA ARG A 383 -22.18 -17.58 6.95
C ARG A 383 -22.13 -17.21 5.49
N TYR A 384 -20.93 -16.85 5.00
CA TYR A 384 -20.67 -16.56 3.59
C TYR A 384 -20.00 -17.77 2.94
#